data_cab6d4ec8be6c27de1a932f04a26faa1
#
_entry.id   cab6d4ec8be6c27de1a932f04a26faa1
#
_cell.length_a   1.000
_cell.length_b   1.000
_cell.length_c   1.000
_cell.angle_alpha   90.00
_cell.angle_beta   90.00
_cell.angle_gamma   90.00
#
_symmetry.space_group_name_H-M   'P 1'
#
loop_
_entity.id
_entity.type
_entity.pdbx_description
1 polymer ?
#
loop_
_entity_poly.entity_id
_entity_poly.type
_entity_poly.pdbx_seq_one_letter_code
_entity_poly.pdbx_strand_id
1 'polypeptide(L)'
;MIDVLWHGRGGQGAFTAAKLLGAAYAVRGSYSIAFPSFGPERRGAPVRAFTKLDSCRIGDRSEIEKADYVIYLDDTLFFNSFDELKENGKIIINTKKHFDDERIIAVDADTLANEILKRTITNTVMLGALAGVSGIVDSENIAEAIRGYMPAKLEK
;
A
#
# COMPACT_ATOMS: atom_id res chain seq x y z
N MET A 1 3.04 -10.34 -13.57
CA MET A 1 2.15 -9.93 -12.43
C MET A 1 2.96 -9.19 -11.39
N ILE A 2 2.42 -8.09 -10.89
CA ILE A 2 3.06 -7.31 -9.82
C ILE A 2 2.32 -7.60 -8.52
N ASP A 3 3.05 -7.99 -7.49
CA ASP A 3 2.50 -8.30 -6.19
C ASP A 3 2.89 -7.23 -5.18
N VAL A 4 1.91 -6.73 -4.45
CA VAL A 4 2.11 -5.70 -3.42
C VAL A 4 1.52 -6.21 -2.10
N LEU A 5 2.34 -6.20 -1.07
CA LEU A 5 1.95 -6.65 0.27
C LEU A 5 1.92 -5.44 1.21
N TRP A 6 0.80 -5.28 1.90
CA TRP A 6 0.59 -4.16 2.81
C TRP A 6 0.55 -4.66 4.25
N HIS A 7 1.37 -4.10 5.11
CA HIS A 7 1.36 -4.35 6.54
C HIS A 7 0.86 -3.12 7.28
N GLY A 8 -0.05 -3.31 8.19
CA GLY A 8 -0.57 -2.23 9.03
C GLY A 8 -1.19 -2.80 10.29
N ARG A 9 -1.77 -1.92 11.08
CA ARG A 9 -2.57 -2.34 12.23
C ARG A 9 -4.04 -2.08 11.94
N GLY A 10 -4.91 -2.83 12.58
CA GLY A 10 -6.35 -2.62 12.40
C GLY A 10 -6.72 -1.16 12.62
N GLY A 11 -7.45 -0.58 11.68
CA GLY A 11 -7.83 0.82 11.71
C GLY A 11 -6.92 1.77 10.91
N GLN A 12 -5.78 1.30 10.43
CA GLN A 12 -4.87 2.14 9.62
C GLN A 12 -5.19 2.17 8.14
N GLY A 13 -6.10 1.31 7.69
CA GLY A 13 -6.56 1.33 6.31
C GLY A 13 -5.68 0.60 5.32
N ALA A 14 -5.01 -0.49 5.73
CA ALA A 14 -4.17 -1.27 4.83
C ALA A 14 -4.99 -1.86 3.67
N PHE A 15 -6.14 -2.44 3.96
CA PHE A 15 -7.00 -3.01 2.92
C PHE A 15 -7.58 -1.91 2.03
N THR A 16 -7.92 -0.75 2.61
CA THR A 16 -8.39 0.40 1.82
C THR A 16 -7.31 0.85 0.82
N ALA A 17 -6.06 0.96 1.27
CA ALA A 17 -4.95 1.31 0.39
C ALA A 17 -4.75 0.25 -0.71
N ALA A 18 -4.84 -1.01 -0.35
CA ALA A 18 -4.72 -2.10 -1.31
C ALA A 18 -5.80 -2.02 -2.40
N LYS A 19 -7.04 -1.73 -2.02
CA LYS A 19 -8.15 -1.55 -2.96
C LYS A 19 -7.96 -0.33 -3.84
N LEU A 20 -7.49 0.77 -3.27
CA LEU A 20 -7.27 2.00 -4.04
C LEU A 20 -6.17 1.80 -5.08
N LEU A 21 -5.11 1.08 -4.74
CA LEU A 21 -4.07 0.75 -5.71
C LEU A 21 -4.65 -0.08 -6.86
N GLY A 22 -5.43 -1.09 -6.52
CA GLY A 22 -6.08 -1.93 -7.54
C GLY A 22 -6.98 -1.11 -8.45
N ALA A 23 -7.81 -0.23 -7.87
CA ALA A 23 -8.69 0.64 -8.64
C ALA A 23 -7.91 1.60 -9.54
N ALA A 24 -6.82 2.18 -9.03
CA ALA A 24 -5.98 3.09 -9.79
C ALA A 24 -5.34 2.38 -10.99
N TYR A 25 -4.89 1.16 -10.79
CA TYR A 25 -4.31 0.37 -11.86
C TYR A 25 -5.35 -0.02 -12.92
N ALA A 26 -6.57 -0.32 -12.49
CA ALA A 26 -7.66 -0.68 -13.39
C ALA A 26 -8.11 0.48 -14.27
N VAL A 27 -7.95 1.73 -13.85
CA VAL A 27 -8.22 2.91 -14.66
C VAL A 27 -7.45 2.85 -15.98
N ARG A 28 -6.30 2.21 -15.99
CA ARG A 28 -5.46 2.08 -17.18
C ARG A 28 -5.88 0.93 -18.10
N GLY A 29 -7.02 0.29 -17.83
CA GLY A 29 -7.50 -0.83 -18.63
C GLY A 29 -6.85 -2.17 -18.30
N SER A 30 -6.15 -2.23 -17.19
CA SER A 30 -5.47 -3.45 -16.71
C SER A 30 -6.30 -4.11 -15.61
N TYR A 31 -5.85 -5.27 -15.15
CA TYR A 31 -6.58 -6.08 -14.18
C TYR A 31 -5.92 -6.02 -12.80
N SER A 32 -6.76 -6.04 -11.77
CA SER A 32 -6.26 -6.07 -10.40
C SER A 32 -7.21 -6.86 -9.51
N ILE A 33 -6.66 -7.43 -8.44
CA ILE A 33 -7.47 -7.93 -7.32
C ILE A 33 -6.82 -7.45 -6.03
N ALA A 34 -7.65 -7.14 -5.04
CA ALA A 34 -7.18 -6.75 -3.72
C ALA A 34 -8.02 -7.49 -2.68
N PHE A 35 -7.36 -8.02 -1.67
CA PHE A 35 -8.03 -8.77 -0.62
C PHE A 35 -7.26 -8.68 0.69
N PRO A 36 -7.96 -8.78 1.85
CA PRO A 36 -7.28 -8.79 3.14
C PRO A 36 -6.78 -10.19 3.46
N SER A 37 -5.89 -10.30 4.44
CA SER A 37 -5.56 -11.60 4.99
C SER A 37 -6.75 -12.10 5.78
N PHE A 38 -6.99 -13.42 5.71
CA PHE A 38 -8.12 -14.04 6.38
C PHE A 38 -7.79 -14.25 7.86
N GLY A 39 -8.64 -13.73 8.73
CA GLY A 39 -8.50 -13.82 10.18
C GLY A 39 -9.27 -12.70 10.85
N PRO A 40 -9.47 -12.77 12.18
CA PRO A 40 -10.20 -11.72 12.89
C PRO A 40 -9.37 -10.43 12.87
N GLU A 41 -9.99 -9.36 12.38
CA GLU A 41 -9.39 -8.04 12.38
C GLU A 41 -9.77 -7.36 13.69
N ARG A 42 -8.78 -6.88 14.43
CA ARG A 42 -8.98 -6.13 15.67
C ARG A 42 -8.23 -4.83 15.56
N ARG A 43 -8.81 -3.77 16.09
CA ARG A 43 -8.17 -2.46 16.10
C ARG A 43 -6.82 -2.56 16.83
N GLY A 44 -5.77 -2.06 16.19
CA GLY A 44 -4.42 -2.08 16.74
C GLY A 44 -3.65 -3.37 16.52
N ALA A 45 -4.32 -4.48 16.17
CA ALA A 45 -3.64 -5.74 15.88
C ALA A 45 -3.00 -5.71 14.49
N PRO A 46 -1.88 -6.43 14.28
CA PRO A 46 -1.27 -6.50 12.94
C PRO A 46 -2.22 -7.11 11.92
N VAL A 47 -2.33 -6.46 10.76
CA VAL A 47 -3.14 -6.95 9.64
C VAL A 47 -2.34 -6.87 8.36
N ARG A 48 -2.70 -7.70 7.40
CA ARG A 48 -2.09 -7.67 6.07
C ARG A 48 -3.17 -7.53 5.00
N ALA A 49 -2.80 -6.91 3.90
CA ALA A 49 -3.64 -6.85 2.73
C ALA A 49 -2.76 -7.11 1.50
N PHE A 50 -3.39 -7.52 0.41
CA PHE A 50 -2.68 -7.92 -0.79
C PHE A 50 -3.29 -7.25 -2.01
N THR A 51 -2.44 -6.81 -2.94
CA THR A 51 -2.87 -6.31 -4.23
C THR A 51 -2.08 -7.04 -5.32
N LYS A 52 -2.76 -7.63 -6.28
CA LYS A 52 -2.14 -8.26 -7.45
C LYS A 52 -2.55 -7.48 -8.69
N LEU A 53 -1.58 -7.13 -9.50
CA LEU A 53 -1.75 -6.30 -10.68
C LEU A 53 -1.20 -7.02 -11.91
N ASP A 54 -1.96 -7.03 -13.00
CA ASP A 54 -1.49 -7.65 -14.24
C ASP A 54 -2.18 -7.01 -15.46
N SER A 55 -1.57 -7.16 -16.61
CA SER A 55 -2.19 -6.77 -17.87
C SER A 55 -3.24 -7.81 -18.33
N CYS A 56 -3.22 -9.00 -17.74
CA CYS A 56 -4.15 -10.10 -18.04
C CYS A 56 -5.04 -10.38 -16.85
N ARG A 57 -6.17 -11.05 -17.07
CA ARG A 57 -7.09 -11.43 -16.01
C ARG A 57 -6.36 -12.28 -14.97
N ILE A 58 -6.58 -11.95 -13.70
CA ILE A 58 -5.91 -12.59 -12.57
C ILE A 58 -6.81 -13.69 -11.99
N GLY A 59 -6.35 -14.94 -12.06
CA GLY A 59 -7.08 -16.07 -11.49
C GLY A 59 -6.58 -16.48 -10.12
N ASP A 60 -5.34 -16.14 -9.78
CA ASP A 60 -4.73 -16.54 -8.53
C ASP A 60 -5.13 -15.60 -7.39
N ARG A 61 -5.87 -16.14 -6.41
CA ARG A 61 -6.34 -15.39 -5.24
C ARG A 61 -5.67 -15.84 -3.95
N SER A 62 -4.54 -16.55 -4.05
CA SER A 62 -3.77 -16.96 -2.90
C SER A 62 -3.04 -15.77 -2.28
N GLU A 63 -2.76 -15.87 -0.97
CA GLU A 63 -1.99 -14.85 -0.27
C GLU A 63 -0.59 -14.74 -0.89
N ILE A 64 -0.06 -13.53 -0.84
CA ILE A 64 1.27 -13.24 -1.40
C ILE A 64 2.33 -13.66 -0.39
N GLU A 65 3.23 -14.56 -0.76
CA GLU A 65 4.35 -14.95 0.07
C GLU A 65 5.56 -14.03 -0.15
N LYS A 66 5.81 -13.67 -1.41
CA LYS A 66 6.87 -12.72 -1.76
C LYS A 66 6.32 -11.68 -2.71
N ALA A 67 6.60 -10.43 -2.43
CA ALA A 67 6.05 -9.30 -3.16
C ALA A 67 7.14 -8.48 -3.85
N ASP A 68 6.75 -7.80 -4.92
CA ASP A 68 7.61 -6.80 -5.57
C ASP A 68 7.76 -5.56 -4.70
N TYR A 69 6.70 -5.22 -3.98
CA TYR A 69 6.69 -4.09 -3.03
C TYR A 69 6.04 -4.53 -1.74
N VAL A 70 6.71 -4.25 -0.62
CA VAL A 70 6.17 -4.49 0.72
C VAL A 70 6.05 -3.13 1.39
N ILE A 71 4.86 -2.78 1.85
CA ILE A 71 4.58 -1.48 2.43
C ILE A 71 4.19 -1.64 3.89
N TYR A 72 4.86 -0.90 4.76
CA TYR A 72 4.58 -0.88 6.20
C TYR A 72 3.96 0.46 6.55
N LEU A 73 2.68 0.44 6.96
CA LEU A 73 2.00 1.63 7.44
C LEU A 73 2.44 2.00 8.85
N ASP A 74 3.02 1.03 9.55
CA ASP A 74 3.50 1.19 10.93
C ASP A 74 4.88 0.53 11.02
N ASP A 75 5.90 1.31 11.38
CA ASP A 75 7.27 0.82 11.41
C ASP A 75 7.54 -0.19 12.53
N THR A 76 6.66 -0.26 13.54
CA THR A 76 6.78 -1.26 14.59
C THR A 76 6.55 -2.68 14.07
N LEU A 77 5.98 -2.82 12.88
CA LEU A 77 5.74 -4.12 12.26
C LEU A 77 6.92 -4.61 11.43
N PHE A 78 7.92 -3.78 11.23
CA PHE A 78 9.11 -4.17 10.46
C PHE A 78 10.20 -4.71 11.39
N PHE A 79 10.52 -5.99 11.25
CA PHE A 79 11.51 -6.68 12.08
C PHE A 79 12.82 -6.93 11.33
N ASN A 80 13.18 -6.05 10.41
CA ASN A 80 14.38 -6.18 9.58
C ASN A 80 14.41 -7.46 8.77
N SER A 81 13.23 -7.97 8.40
CA SER A 81 13.11 -9.19 7.60
C SER A 81 12.82 -8.84 6.15
N PHE A 82 13.48 -9.56 5.24
CA PHE A 82 13.27 -9.43 3.80
C PHE A 82 12.68 -10.71 3.21
N ASP A 83 12.15 -11.59 4.06
CA ASP A 83 11.64 -12.90 3.64
C ASP A 83 10.43 -12.78 2.71
N GLU A 84 9.68 -11.69 2.81
CA GLU A 84 8.51 -11.44 1.98
C GLU A 84 8.82 -10.62 0.72
N LEU A 85 10.08 -10.32 0.48
CA LEU A 85 10.50 -9.49 -0.63
C LEU A 85 11.12 -10.32 -1.75
N LYS A 86 10.65 -10.09 -2.98
CA LYS A 86 11.28 -10.70 -4.16
C LYS A 86 12.66 -10.10 -4.40
N GLU A 87 13.47 -10.80 -5.20
CA GLU A 87 14.74 -10.30 -5.66
C GLU A 87 14.54 -8.97 -6.35
N ASN A 88 15.03 -7.96 -6.30
CA ASN A 88 14.78 -6.63 -6.88
C ASN A 88 13.55 -5.91 -6.34
N GLY A 89 12.93 -6.45 -5.29
CA GLY A 89 11.81 -5.79 -4.66
C GLY A 89 12.24 -4.63 -3.78
N LYS A 90 11.25 -3.82 -3.38
CA LYS A 90 11.48 -2.66 -2.51
C LYS A 90 10.53 -2.70 -1.31
N ILE A 91 11.01 -2.17 -0.19
CA ILE A 91 10.22 -1.99 1.02
C ILE A 91 10.00 -0.49 1.22
N ILE A 92 8.76 -0.08 1.43
CA ILE A 92 8.41 1.31 1.69
C ILE A 92 7.83 1.37 3.10
N ILE A 93 8.46 2.13 3.99
CA ILE A 93 8.10 2.16 5.40
C ILE A 93 7.73 3.57 5.83
N ASN A 94 6.59 3.69 6.52
CA ASN A 94 6.22 4.93 7.20
C ASN A 94 7.04 5.02 8.49
N THR A 95 8.09 5.82 8.47
CA THR A 95 9.01 5.91 9.60
C THR A 95 9.79 7.23 9.56
N LYS A 96 10.22 7.66 10.74
CA LYS A 96 11.15 8.79 10.87
C LYS A 96 12.59 8.32 10.99
N LYS A 97 12.81 7.01 11.04
CA LYS A 97 14.14 6.42 11.15
C LYS A 97 14.86 6.44 9.81
N HIS A 98 16.17 6.40 9.85
CA HIS A 98 17.00 6.30 8.66
C HIS A 98 17.45 4.84 8.47
N PHE A 99 17.42 4.37 7.22
CA PHE A 99 17.86 3.03 6.86
C PHE A 99 18.91 3.15 5.76
N ASP A 100 20.00 2.39 5.90
CA ASP A 100 21.10 2.39 4.93
C ASP A 100 20.96 1.33 3.84
N ASP A 101 19.89 0.57 3.82
CA ASP A 101 19.64 -0.47 2.83
C ASP A 101 18.93 0.13 1.62
N GLU A 102 19.48 -0.09 0.42
CA GLU A 102 18.91 0.43 -0.83
C GLU A 102 17.51 -0.12 -1.13
N ARG A 103 17.16 -1.27 -0.55
CA ARG A 103 15.85 -1.89 -0.73
C ARG A 103 14.78 -1.21 0.10
N ILE A 104 15.16 -0.40 1.08
CA ILE A 104 14.24 0.24 2.01
C ILE A 104 14.11 1.72 1.66
N ILE A 105 12.87 2.17 1.49
CA ILE A 105 12.55 3.57 1.26
C ILE A 105 11.74 4.05 2.46
N ALA A 106 12.32 4.97 3.23
CA ALA A 106 11.68 5.53 4.41
C ALA A 106 10.89 6.79 4.03
N VAL A 107 9.65 6.87 4.48
CA VAL A 107 8.78 8.02 4.23
C VAL A 107 8.15 8.43 5.56
N ASP A 108 8.27 9.69 5.92
CA ASP A 108 7.60 10.22 7.11
C ASP A 108 6.18 10.61 6.75
N ALA A 109 5.33 9.59 6.57
CA ALA A 109 3.95 9.80 6.15
C ALA A 109 3.09 10.44 7.23
N ASP A 110 3.41 10.20 8.50
CA ASP A 110 2.66 10.82 9.61
C ASP A 110 2.76 12.33 9.56
N THR A 111 3.97 12.87 9.37
CA THR A 111 4.18 14.30 9.28
C THR A 111 3.48 14.87 8.04
N LEU A 112 3.62 14.21 6.90
CA LEU A 112 2.98 14.66 5.66
C LEU A 112 1.45 14.65 5.79
N ALA A 113 0.90 13.60 6.40
CA ALA A 113 -0.54 13.50 6.59
C ALA A 113 -1.06 14.63 7.51
N ASN A 114 -0.35 14.90 8.59
CA ASN A 114 -0.73 15.98 9.51
C ASN A 114 -0.62 17.36 8.87
N GLU A 115 0.41 17.61 8.07
CA GLU A 115 0.59 18.90 7.41
C GLU A 115 -0.43 19.16 6.31
N ILE A 116 -0.73 18.15 5.49
CA ILE A 116 -1.58 18.31 4.31
C ILE A 116 -3.04 18.02 4.64
N LEU A 117 -3.31 16.92 5.32
CA LEU A 117 -4.67 16.46 5.61
C LEU A 117 -5.15 16.86 6.99
N LYS A 118 -4.25 17.32 7.84
CA LYS A 118 -4.51 17.69 9.24
C LYS A 118 -5.12 16.53 10.04
N ARG A 119 -4.79 15.31 9.62
CA ARG A 119 -5.19 14.07 10.27
C ARG A 119 -4.08 13.04 10.11
N THR A 120 -3.94 12.14 11.07
CA THR A 120 -2.95 11.06 10.97
C THR A 120 -3.54 9.90 10.17
N ILE A 121 -3.83 10.16 8.90
CA ILE A 121 -4.31 9.14 7.96
C ILE A 121 -3.21 8.94 6.93
N THR A 122 -2.44 7.86 7.06
CA THR A 122 -1.22 7.65 6.29
C THR A 122 -1.37 6.72 5.10
N ASN A 123 -2.47 5.97 5.01
CA ASN A 123 -2.62 4.98 3.94
C ASN A 123 -2.55 5.58 2.53
N THR A 124 -3.20 6.72 2.31
CA THR A 124 -3.16 7.37 0.98
C THR A 124 -1.81 8.02 0.71
N VAL A 125 -1.13 8.52 1.75
CA VAL A 125 0.23 9.06 1.60
C VAL A 125 1.19 7.95 1.17
N MET A 126 1.08 6.78 1.79
CA MET A 126 1.92 5.64 1.44
C MET A 126 1.60 5.12 0.04
N LEU A 127 0.35 5.16 -0.37
CA LEU A 127 -0.04 4.83 -1.74
C LEU A 127 0.64 5.78 -2.74
N GLY A 128 0.64 7.08 -2.43
CA GLY A 128 1.35 8.07 -3.25
C GLY A 128 2.86 7.81 -3.30
N ALA A 129 3.45 7.42 -2.18
CA ALA A 129 4.86 7.06 -2.12
C ALA A 129 5.15 5.86 -3.02
N LEU A 130 4.30 4.83 -2.99
CA LEU A 130 4.44 3.67 -3.86
C LEU A 130 4.38 4.09 -5.33
N ALA A 131 3.45 4.95 -5.69
CA ALA A 131 3.33 5.43 -7.07
C ALA A 131 4.59 6.17 -7.51
N GLY A 132 5.15 7.01 -6.65
CA GLY A 132 6.36 7.77 -6.95
C GLY A 132 7.59 6.89 -7.11
N VAL A 133 7.69 5.82 -6.32
CA VAL A 133 8.82 4.90 -6.36
C VAL A 133 8.72 3.93 -7.54
N SER A 134 7.53 3.41 -7.79
CA SER A 134 7.35 2.30 -8.73
C SER A 134 6.94 2.73 -10.14
N GLY A 135 6.24 3.84 -10.26
CA GLY A 135 5.68 4.24 -11.55
C GLY A 135 4.53 3.36 -12.04
N ILE A 136 4.03 2.44 -11.20
CA ILE A 136 2.95 1.52 -11.58
C ILE A 136 1.67 2.28 -11.91
N VAL A 137 1.37 3.30 -11.13
CA VAL A 137 0.23 4.20 -11.33
C VAL A 137 0.71 5.64 -11.18
N ASP A 138 -0.02 6.58 -11.74
CA ASP A 138 0.31 7.99 -11.59
C ASP A 138 -0.68 8.69 -10.64
N SER A 139 -0.42 9.97 -10.37
CA SER A 139 -1.26 10.74 -9.44
C SER A 139 -2.69 10.89 -9.93
N GLU A 140 -2.92 10.95 -11.25
CA GLU A 140 -4.27 11.03 -11.80
C GLU A 140 -5.04 9.73 -11.60
N ASN A 141 -4.38 8.58 -11.80
CA ASN A 141 -5.00 7.27 -11.55
C ASN A 141 -5.43 7.15 -10.09
N ILE A 142 -4.58 7.59 -9.17
CA ILE A 142 -4.88 7.56 -7.73
C ILE A 142 -6.03 8.49 -7.40
N ALA A 143 -5.99 9.72 -7.93
CA ALA A 143 -7.06 10.70 -7.68
C ALA A 143 -8.41 10.19 -8.16
N GLU A 144 -8.46 9.58 -9.34
CA GLU A 144 -9.68 9.02 -9.88
C GLU A 144 -10.20 7.84 -9.04
N ALA A 145 -9.30 6.99 -8.57
CA ALA A 145 -9.66 5.89 -7.67
C ALA A 145 -10.24 6.39 -6.36
N ILE A 146 -9.66 7.44 -5.79
CA ILE A 146 -10.14 8.05 -4.55
C ILE A 146 -11.52 8.65 -4.75
N ARG A 147 -11.75 9.35 -5.85
CA ARG A 147 -13.07 9.94 -6.16
C ARG A 147 -14.15 8.87 -6.27
N GLY A 148 -13.82 7.74 -6.85
CA GLY A 148 -14.76 6.63 -6.99
C GLY A 148 -15.05 5.89 -5.69
N TYR A 149 -14.12 5.94 -4.74
CA TYR A 149 -14.22 5.21 -3.48
C TYR A 149 -14.80 6.06 -2.35
N MET A 150 -14.38 7.32 -2.24
CA MET A 150 -14.74 8.19 -1.12
C MET A 150 -15.90 9.12 -1.46
N PRO A 151 -16.75 9.46 -0.46
CA PRO A 151 -17.73 10.51 -0.64
C PRO A 151 -17.03 11.83 -1.01
N ALA A 152 -17.68 12.64 -1.82
CA ALA A 152 -17.12 13.89 -2.33
C ALA A 152 -16.55 14.78 -1.23
N LYS A 153 -17.18 14.84 -0.08
CA LYS A 153 -16.75 15.65 1.07
C LYS A 153 -15.40 15.23 1.65
N LEU A 154 -14.91 14.05 1.31
CA LEU A 154 -13.66 13.50 1.82
C LEU A 154 -12.53 13.50 0.76
N GLU A 155 -12.78 14.02 -0.44
CA GLU A 155 -11.80 14.01 -1.52
C GLU A 155 -10.61 14.93 -1.30
N LYS A 156 -10.76 15.88 -0.44
CA LYS A 156 -9.74 16.92 -0.22
C LYS A 156 -8.49 16.42 0.45
#